data_964c6f11164aff2f12bac5b1a1b44b1d
#
_entry.id   964c6f11164aff2f12bac5b1a1b44b1d
#
_cell.length_a   1.000
_cell.length_b   1.000
_cell.length_c   1.000
_cell.angle_alpha   90.00
_cell.angle_beta   90.00
_cell.angle_gamma   90.00
#
_symmetry.space_group_name_H-M   'P 1'
#
loop_
_entity.id
_entity.type
_entity.pdbx_description
1 polymer ?
#
loop_
_entity_poly.entity_id
_entity_poly.type
_entity_poly.pdbx_seq_one_letter_code
_entity_poly.pdbx_strand_id
1 'polypeptide(L)'
;MRLRDVIPAALTLTCLPAVTASPAYVDKQRPREVKKRDSPVLAGYNADPNIAVFGNTYYIYPTTDGFPDWGGQTFYWWKSTDLATWTRSAEPFLTLNGSSGNVPWATGNAWAPTIIERYGKYYFYFSGQNPTYNRKTIGVAVANSPEGPFTAQSKAMILNNEALTSGQAIDSAAFLDPETNKYYLYWGNGSPLLAELSDDMLSIKTSTLQAPTGLTDFREGSFMIYRQGVYHMTYSIDDTRSEDYRVGYATGPSATGPFTYRGVILQKDASKGILATGHNSIVNVPGTDDWYIAYHRFAIPNGNGTMRETTIDRLYFDDEGLIVPVVPTLESVAPLGS
;
A
#
# COMPACT_ATOMS: atom_id res chain seq x y z
N MET A 1 37.51 -79.99 -25.71
CA MET A 1 36.04 -79.92 -25.85
C MET A 1 35.49 -79.46 -24.47
N ARG A 2 35.28 -78.20 -24.25
CA ARG A 2 34.81 -77.69 -22.97
C ARG A 2 33.56 -76.82 -23.21
N LEU A 3 32.48 -77.21 -22.49
CA LEU A 3 31.22 -76.43 -22.44
C LEU A 3 31.48 -75.06 -21.85
N ARG A 4 30.84 -74.04 -22.39
CA ARG A 4 30.77 -72.69 -21.82
C ARG A 4 29.38 -72.52 -21.26
N ASP A 5 29.39 -72.22 -19.97
CA ASP A 5 28.19 -71.85 -19.20
C ASP A 5 27.64 -70.53 -19.64
N VAL A 6 26.33 -70.45 -19.83
CA VAL A 6 25.57 -69.26 -20.12
C VAL A 6 24.92 -68.83 -18.79
N ILE A 7 25.33 -67.65 -18.30
CA ILE A 7 24.73 -67.01 -17.11
C ILE A 7 23.55 -66.15 -17.59
N PRO A 8 22.36 -66.29 -17.05
CA PRO A 8 21.24 -65.35 -17.37
C PRO A 8 21.37 -64.04 -16.65
N ALA A 9 21.24 -62.93 -17.40
CA ALA A 9 21.22 -61.57 -16.85
C ALA A 9 19.92 -61.34 -16.05
N ALA A 10 20.07 -60.97 -14.79
CA ALA A 10 18.97 -60.55 -13.94
C ALA A 10 18.53 -59.12 -14.34
N LEU A 11 17.27 -58.95 -14.73
CA LEU A 11 16.63 -57.66 -14.91
C LEU A 11 16.35 -57.05 -13.52
N THR A 12 17.09 -56.03 -13.15
CA THR A 12 16.76 -55.18 -11.98
C THR A 12 15.68 -54.18 -12.37
N LEU A 13 14.50 -54.39 -11.83
CA LEU A 13 13.37 -53.45 -11.91
C LEU A 13 13.66 -52.30 -10.93
N THR A 14 14.02 -51.15 -11.48
CA THR A 14 14.13 -49.93 -10.66
C THR A 14 12.72 -49.36 -10.43
N CYS A 15 12.23 -49.48 -9.19
CA CYS A 15 11.05 -48.74 -8.74
C CYS A 15 11.38 -47.23 -8.70
N LEU A 16 10.68 -46.45 -9.54
CA LEU A 16 10.62 -45.01 -9.40
C LEU A 16 9.82 -44.68 -8.12
N PRO A 17 10.26 -43.72 -7.31
CA PRO A 17 9.46 -43.27 -6.16
C PRO A 17 8.17 -42.60 -6.67
N ALA A 18 7.06 -42.99 -6.09
CA ALA A 18 5.78 -42.34 -6.30
C ALA A 18 5.88 -40.90 -5.82
N VAL A 19 5.60 -39.94 -6.71
CA VAL A 19 5.38 -38.55 -6.37
C VAL A 19 4.10 -38.50 -5.52
N THR A 20 4.26 -38.38 -4.21
CA THR A 20 3.14 -38.07 -3.32
C THR A 20 2.70 -36.64 -3.58
N ALA A 21 1.51 -36.49 -4.09
CA ALA A 21 0.85 -35.17 -4.17
C ALA A 21 0.79 -34.58 -2.75
N SER A 22 1.29 -33.35 -2.60
CA SER A 22 1.12 -32.59 -1.38
C SER A 22 -0.35 -32.53 -0.98
N PRO A 23 -0.68 -32.68 0.30
CA PRO A 23 -2.07 -32.56 0.74
C PRO A 23 -2.57 -31.15 0.39
N ALA A 24 -3.71 -31.09 -0.28
CA ALA A 24 -4.41 -29.84 -0.52
C ALA A 24 -4.57 -29.10 0.81
N TYR A 25 -4.17 -27.84 0.83
CA TYR A 25 -4.40 -26.92 1.95
C TYR A 25 -5.89 -26.91 2.28
N VAL A 26 -6.24 -27.54 3.39
CA VAL A 26 -7.60 -27.53 3.90
C VAL A 26 -7.77 -26.22 4.67
N ASP A 27 -8.44 -25.27 4.05
CA ASP A 27 -8.91 -24.03 4.68
C ASP A 27 -9.76 -24.38 5.91
N LYS A 28 -9.15 -24.32 7.10
CA LYS A 28 -9.82 -24.57 8.38
C LYS A 28 -10.60 -23.36 8.89
N GLN A 29 -10.64 -22.26 8.13
CA GLN A 29 -11.37 -21.05 8.50
C GLN A 29 -12.36 -20.64 7.42
N ARG A 30 -13.40 -21.43 7.17
CA ARG A 30 -14.57 -20.91 6.48
C ARG A 30 -15.36 -20.04 7.46
N PRO A 31 -15.41 -18.71 7.25
CA PRO A 31 -16.30 -17.86 8.03
C PRO A 31 -17.77 -18.24 7.77
N ARG A 32 -18.61 -18.05 8.79
CA ARG A 32 -20.07 -18.09 8.64
C ARG A 32 -20.50 -17.15 7.51
N GLU A 33 -21.55 -17.52 6.77
CA GLU A 33 -22.19 -16.66 5.76
C GLU A 33 -22.58 -15.33 6.38
N VAL A 34 -21.78 -14.31 6.13
CA VAL A 34 -22.08 -12.91 6.49
C VAL A 34 -22.63 -12.24 5.22
N LYS A 35 -23.64 -11.40 5.35
CA LYS A 35 -24.19 -10.63 4.23
C LYS A 35 -23.03 -9.91 3.53
N LYS A 36 -22.74 -10.32 2.29
CA LYS A 36 -21.77 -9.68 1.41
C LYS A 36 -22.22 -8.24 1.15
N ARG A 37 -21.31 -7.30 1.29
CA ARG A 37 -21.51 -5.94 0.81
C ARG A 37 -20.81 -5.78 -0.52
N ASP A 38 -21.38 -4.96 -1.38
CA ASP A 38 -20.81 -4.69 -2.69
C ASP A 38 -19.57 -3.81 -2.57
N SER A 39 -18.54 -4.08 -3.36
CA SER A 39 -17.39 -3.22 -3.58
C SER A 39 -17.78 -2.14 -4.63
N PRO A 40 -17.29 -0.88 -4.55
CA PRO A 40 -16.20 -0.38 -3.70
C PRO A 40 -16.63 -0.15 -2.24
N VAL A 41 -15.62 -0.07 -1.33
CA VAL A 41 -15.91 0.14 0.11
C VAL A 41 -16.17 1.61 0.45
N LEU A 42 -15.65 2.54 -0.34
CA LEU A 42 -15.88 3.97 -0.20
C LEU A 42 -16.79 4.48 -1.31
N ALA A 43 -17.74 5.35 -0.97
CA ALA A 43 -18.63 5.95 -1.95
C ALA A 43 -17.92 7.00 -2.80
N GLY A 44 -18.14 6.99 -4.12
CA GLY A 44 -17.53 7.92 -5.07
C GLY A 44 -16.12 7.52 -5.50
N TYR A 45 -15.44 8.45 -6.19
CA TYR A 45 -14.08 8.20 -6.67
C TYR A 45 -13.06 8.51 -5.59
N ASN A 46 -12.32 7.49 -5.17
CA ASN A 46 -11.29 7.57 -4.16
C ASN A 46 -10.12 6.68 -4.58
N ALA A 47 -8.93 7.23 -4.59
CA ALA A 47 -7.72 6.53 -5.02
C ALA A 47 -6.66 6.52 -3.92
N ASP A 48 -5.58 5.80 -4.15
CA ASP A 48 -4.37 5.81 -3.31
C ASP A 48 -4.70 5.68 -1.81
N PRO A 49 -5.48 4.66 -1.41
CA PRO A 49 -5.97 4.56 -0.03
C PRO A 49 -4.83 4.30 0.93
N ASN A 50 -4.69 5.15 1.95
CA ASN A 50 -3.87 4.84 3.12
C ASN A 50 -4.77 4.37 4.25
N ILE A 51 -4.78 3.06 4.52
CA ILE A 51 -5.50 2.48 5.64
C ILE A 51 -4.63 2.45 6.90
N ALA A 52 -5.19 2.88 8.03
CA ALA A 52 -4.54 2.86 9.33
C ALA A 52 -5.52 2.45 10.41
N VAL A 53 -5.03 1.95 11.54
CA VAL A 53 -5.84 1.65 12.72
C VAL A 53 -5.29 2.39 13.94
N PHE A 54 -6.18 3.10 14.64
CA PHE A 54 -5.86 3.81 15.87
C PHE A 54 -6.86 3.39 16.96
N GLY A 55 -6.36 2.74 18.00
CA GLY A 55 -7.22 2.04 18.95
C GLY A 55 -8.02 0.93 18.25
N ASN A 56 -9.33 1.01 18.28
CA ASN A 56 -10.24 0.04 17.64
C ASN A 56 -10.96 0.64 16.42
N THR A 57 -10.47 1.76 15.88
CA THR A 57 -11.07 2.44 14.73
C THR A 57 -10.11 2.40 13.55
N TYR A 58 -10.62 1.93 12.42
CA TYR A 58 -9.92 1.95 11.14
C TYR A 58 -10.21 3.27 10.42
N TYR A 59 -9.20 3.81 9.77
CA TYR A 59 -9.30 5.01 8.97
C TYR A 59 -8.76 4.74 7.56
N ILE A 60 -9.39 5.32 6.55
CA ILE A 60 -8.82 5.44 5.21
C ILE A 60 -8.72 6.92 4.86
N TYR A 61 -7.55 7.30 4.41
CA TYR A 61 -7.25 8.63 3.88
C TYR A 61 -6.89 8.48 2.40
N PRO A 62 -7.85 8.72 1.50
CA PRO A 62 -7.61 8.56 0.08
C PRO A 62 -7.26 9.88 -0.60
N THR A 63 -6.76 9.80 -1.83
CA THR A 63 -6.88 10.86 -2.83
C THR A 63 -8.35 11.00 -3.23
N THR A 64 -8.91 12.20 -3.16
CA THR A 64 -10.22 12.49 -3.75
C THR A 64 -10.06 12.57 -5.26
N ASP A 65 -10.62 11.61 -6.00
CA ASP A 65 -10.45 11.41 -7.43
C ASP A 65 -11.67 11.87 -8.25
N GLY A 66 -11.65 11.70 -9.57
CA GLY A 66 -12.73 12.12 -10.47
C GLY A 66 -12.54 13.50 -11.08
N PHE A 67 -11.35 14.09 -10.96
CA PHE A 67 -11.01 15.40 -11.54
C PHE A 67 -10.08 15.25 -12.75
N PRO A 68 -10.24 16.10 -13.80
CA PRO A 68 -9.28 16.15 -14.89
C PRO A 68 -7.86 16.39 -14.35
N ASP A 69 -6.88 15.73 -14.96
CA ASP A 69 -5.46 15.85 -14.61
C ASP A 69 -5.16 15.61 -13.11
N TRP A 70 -6.00 14.78 -12.45
CA TRP A 70 -5.94 14.52 -11.00
C TRP A 70 -5.97 15.80 -10.16
N GLY A 71 -6.71 16.82 -10.60
CA GLY A 71 -6.73 18.18 -10.05
C GLY A 71 -7.46 18.34 -8.71
N GLY A 72 -7.74 17.27 -7.98
CA GLY A 72 -8.36 17.32 -6.66
C GLY A 72 -7.60 18.20 -5.68
N GLN A 73 -8.33 18.91 -4.81
CA GLN A 73 -7.75 19.89 -3.88
C GLN A 73 -7.96 19.54 -2.42
N THR A 74 -8.71 18.46 -2.10
CA THR A 74 -9.21 18.23 -0.74
C THR A 74 -8.91 16.84 -0.25
N PHE A 75 -8.65 16.73 1.05
CA PHE A 75 -8.56 15.45 1.75
C PHE A 75 -9.74 15.29 2.72
N TYR A 76 -10.31 14.09 2.69
CA TYR A 76 -11.30 13.59 3.64
C TYR A 76 -10.77 12.35 4.33
N TRP A 77 -11.19 12.10 5.56
CA TRP A 77 -11.02 10.81 6.18
C TRP A 77 -12.31 9.99 6.10
N TRP A 78 -12.15 8.69 6.07
CA TRP A 78 -13.20 7.72 6.24
C TRP A 78 -12.87 6.88 7.46
N LYS A 79 -13.87 6.53 8.28
CA LYS A 79 -13.69 5.68 9.45
C LYS A 79 -14.66 4.53 9.50
N SER A 80 -14.21 3.43 10.13
CA SER A 80 -14.93 2.19 10.31
C SER A 80 -14.51 1.51 11.61
N THR A 81 -15.40 0.73 12.21
CA THR A 81 -15.05 -0.19 13.31
C THR A 81 -15.07 -1.65 12.88
N ASP A 82 -15.46 -1.92 11.63
CA ASP A 82 -15.69 -3.28 11.12
C ASP A 82 -15.08 -3.55 9.72
N LEU A 83 -14.33 -2.60 9.15
CA LEU A 83 -13.77 -2.61 7.79
C LEU A 83 -14.82 -2.69 6.65
N ALA A 84 -16.08 -2.82 6.96
CA ALA A 84 -17.17 -3.00 6.01
C ALA A 84 -18.09 -1.78 5.90
N THR A 85 -18.30 -1.08 7.01
CA THR A 85 -19.15 0.11 7.07
C THR A 85 -18.30 1.34 7.28
N TRP A 86 -18.27 2.25 6.29
CA TRP A 86 -17.42 3.43 6.30
C TRP A 86 -18.24 4.71 6.36
N THR A 87 -17.81 5.64 7.20
CA THR A 87 -18.39 6.98 7.32
C THR A 87 -17.34 8.02 7.00
N ARG A 88 -17.63 8.91 6.05
CA ARG A 88 -16.75 10.02 5.64
C ARG A 88 -16.93 11.23 6.55
N SER A 89 -15.85 12.01 6.74
CA SER A 89 -15.95 13.36 7.33
C SER A 89 -16.93 14.23 6.52
N ALA A 90 -17.70 15.06 7.21
CA ALA A 90 -18.67 15.95 6.56
C ALA A 90 -17.94 16.99 5.67
N GLU A 91 -16.84 17.54 6.20
CA GLU A 91 -16.03 18.56 5.54
C GLU A 91 -14.61 18.02 5.29
N PRO A 92 -13.89 18.58 4.29
CA PRO A 92 -12.48 18.27 4.12
C PRO A 92 -11.67 18.82 5.29
N PHE A 93 -10.70 18.07 5.77
CA PHE A 93 -9.83 18.52 6.84
C PHE A 93 -8.59 19.28 6.32
N LEU A 94 -8.18 19.04 5.05
CA LEU A 94 -7.19 19.84 4.34
C LEU A 94 -7.72 20.23 2.95
N THR A 95 -7.45 21.50 2.57
CA THR A 95 -7.78 22.09 1.28
C THR A 95 -6.54 22.77 0.71
N LEU A 96 -6.03 22.25 -0.39
CA LEU A 96 -4.85 22.72 -1.10
C LEU A 96 -5.25 23.79 -2.12
N ASN A 97 -5.52 25.01 -1.66
CA ASN A 97 -5.92 26.12 -2.52
C ASN A 97 -5.18 27.43 -2.13
N GLY A 98 -3.89 27.30 -1.81
CA GLY A 98 -3.06 28.41 -1.40
C GLY A 98 -3.67 29.17 -0.22
N SER A 99 -3.72 30.49 -0.32
CA SER A 99 -4.29 31.35 0.74
C SER A 99 -5.81 31.23 0.91
N SER A 100 -6.52 30.62 -0.03
CA SER A 100 -7.96 30.33 0.05
C SER A 100 -8.28 28.98 0.68
N GLY A 101 -7.25 28.19 0.97
CA GLY A 101 -7.32 26.91 1.68
C GLY A 101 -6.64 26.99 3.05
N ASN A 102 -6.28 25.83 3.57
CA ASN A 102 -5.53 25.71 4.83
C ASN A 102 -4.13 25.08 4.65
N VAL A 103 -3.66 24.97 3.39
CA VAL A 103 -2.29 24.57 3.04
C VAL A 103 -1.67 25.67 2.17
N PRO A 104 -0.97 26.65 2.77
CA PRO A 104 -0.62 27.91 2.09
C PRO A 104 0.35 27.76 0.91
N TRP A 105 1.14 26.69 0.85
CA TRP A 105 2.14 26.44 -0.19
C TRP A 105 1.64 25.58 -1.36
N ALA A 106 0.42 25.01 -1.29
CA ALA A 106 -0.09 24.08 -2.31
C ALA A 106 -1.38 24.57 -2.95
N THR A 107 -1.54 24.33 -4.26
CA THR A 107 -2.65 24.82 -5.07
C THR A 107 -3.35 23.70 -5.83
N GLY A 108 -3.47 22.52 -5.26
CA GLY A 108 -4.12 21.36 -5.86
C GLY A 108 -3.27 20.11 -5.85
N ASN A 109 -3.72 19.08 -6.57
CA ASN A 109 -3.10 17.76 -6.61
C ASN A 109 -2.89 17.21 -5.20
N ALA A 110 -3.98 17.19 -4.42
CA ALA A 110 -4.05 16.61 -3.09
C ALA A 110 -3.99 15.09 -3.23
N TRP A 111 -2.76 14.52 -3.24
CA TRP A 111 -2.53 13.12 -3.62
C TRP A 111 -1.86 12.29 -2.55
N ALA A 112 -2.17 10.99 -2.61
CA ALA A 112 -1.47 9.86 -2.00
C ALA A 112 -0.95 10.18 -0.60
N PRO A 113 -1.84 10.35 0.36
CA PRO A 113 -1.47 10.69 1.73
C PRO A 113 -1.04 9.44 2.51
N THR A 114 -0.34 9.68 3.59
CA THR A 114 -0.10 8.69 4.66
C THR A 114 -0.22 9.34 6.02
N ILE A 115 -0.60 8.59 7.02
CA ILE A 115 -0.71 9.06 8.39
C ILE A 115 0.02 8.12 9.36
N ILE A 116 0.66 8.71 10.36
CA ILE A 116 1.29 7.95 11.44
C ILE A 116 1.15 8.69 12.77
N GLU A 117 1.04 7.93 13.86
CA GLU A 117 0.99 8.47 15.20
C GLU A 117 2.39 8.47 15.83
N ARG A 118 2.70 9.53 16.60
CA ARG A 118 3.83 9.58 17.52
C ARG A 118 3.49 10.43 18.73
N TYR A 119 3.59 9.83 19.92
CA TYR A 119 3.37 10.50 21.22
C TYR A 119 2.04 11.27 21.33
N GLY A 120 0.96 10.63 20.86
CA GLY A 120 -0.39 11.21 20.89
C GLY A 120 -0.65 12.29 19.87
N LYS A 121 0.26 12.48 18.91
CA LYS A 121 0.09 13.36 17.76
C LYS A 121 0.03 12.55 16.48
N TYR A 122 -0.74 13.04 15.52
CA TYR A 122 -0.96 12.42 14.22
C TYR A 122 -0.31 13.28 13.15
N TYR A 123 0.58 12.68 12.37
CA TYR A 123 1.33 13.34 11.31
C TYR A 123 0.82 12.82 9.97
N PHE A 124 0.24 13.73 9.21
CA PHE A 124 -0.35 13.46 7.91
C PHE A 124 0.56 14.02 6.82
N TYR A 125 1.20 13.12 6.06
CA TYR A 125 2.06 13.49 4.94
C TYR A 125 1.26 13.37 3.66
N PHE A 126 1.45 14.31 2.72
CA PHE A 126 0.67 14.36 1.49
C PHE A 126 1.43 15.07 0.38
N SER A 127 1.08 14.75 -0.86
CA SER A 127 1.61 15.42 -2.04
C SER A 127 0.71 16.61 -2.43
N GLY A 128 1.31 17.65 -2.98
CA GLY A 128 0.59 18.81 -3.49
C GLY A 128 1.38 19.58 -4.54
N GLN A 129 0.67 20.24 -5.47
CA GLN A 129 1.26 21.15 -6.43
C GLN A 129 1.80 22.38 -5.71
N ASN A 130 3.09 22.60 -5.79
CA ASN A 130 3.76 23.77 -5.24
C ASN A 130 4.06 24.78 -6.36
N PRO A 131 3.31 25.90 -6.44
CA PRO A 131 3.49 26.88 -7.50
C PRO A 131 4.84 27.60 -7.45
N THR A 132 5.44 27.75 -6.26
CA THR A 132 6.74 28.39 -6.10
C THR A 132 7.85 27.65 -6.83
N TYR A 133 7.79 26.34 -6.86
CA TYR A 133 8.79 25.47 -7.51
C TYR A 133 8.27 24.86 -8.82
N ASN A 134 7.01 25.14 -9.18
CA ASN A 134 6.31 24.55 -10.32
C ASN A 134 6.46 23.03 -10.40
N ARG A 135 6.27 22.34 -9.27
CA ARG A 135 6.38 20.88 -9.15
C ARG A 135 5.55 20.33 -8.00
N LYS A 136 5.40 19.01 -7.96
CA LYS A 136 4.86 18.31 -6.80
C LYS A 136 5.88 18.31 -5.67
N THR A 137 5.40 18.51 -4.45
CA THR A 137 6.20 18.47 -3.23
C THR A 137 5.42 17.75 -2.14
N ILE A 138 6.10 17.24 -1.13
CA ILE A 138 5.48 16.58 0.01
C ILE A 138 5.44 17.54 1.19
N GLY A 139 4.29 17.68 1.83
CA GLY A 139 4.10 18.41 3.05
C GLY A 139 3.68 17.54 4.21
N VAL A 140 3.59 18.15 5.38
CA VAL A 140 3.10 17.53 6.60
C VAL A 140 2.12 18.43 7.31
N ALA A 141 1.03 17.84 7.83
CA ALA A 141 0.09 18.49 8.74
C ALA A 141 0.00 17.66 10.02
N VAL A 142 -0.27 18.35 11.15
CA VAL A 142 -0.27 17.74 12.49
C VAL A 142 -1.59 17.97 13.18
N ALA A 143 -2.07 16.94 13.89
CA ALA A 143 -3.27 16.99 14.72
C ALA A 143 -3.06 16.26 16.06
N ASN A 144 -3.99 16.46 17.00
CA ASN A 144 -4.05 15.69 18.25
C ASN A 144 -5.08 14.55 18.19
N SER A 145 -5.70 14.34 17.03
CA SER A 145 -6.68 13.28 16.77
C SER A 145 -6.52 12.81 15.31
N PRO A 146 -6.78 11.54 14.99
CA PRO A 146 -6.75 11.04 13.61
C PRO A 146 -7.81 11.72 12.72
N GLU A 147 -8.84 12.32 13.30
CA GLU A 147 -9.87 13.08 12.60
C GLU A 147 -9.53 14.58 12.44
N GLY A 148 -8.46 15.03 13.05
CA GLY A 148 -8.07 16.43 13.08
C GLY A 148 -8.60 17.21 14.33
N PRO A 149 -8.67 18.55 14.25
CA PRO A 149 -8.28 19.37 13.12
C PRO A 149 -6.76 19.32 12.85
N PHE A 150 -6.40 19.24 11.58
CA PHE A 150 -5.00 19.24 11.14
C PHE A 150 -4.52 20.65 10.84
N THR A 151 -3.29 20.95 11.26
CA THR A 151 -2.57 22.18 10.93
C THR A 151 -1.40 21.85 10.01
N ALA A 152 -1.46 22.29 8.76
CA ALA A 152 -0.37 22.12 7.81
C ALA A 152 0.81 23.02 8.14
N GLN A 153 2.03 22.53 7.93
CA GLN A 153 3.23 23.36 7.99
C GLN A 153 3.17 24.43 6.90
N SER A 154 3.75 25.60 7.19
CA SER A 154 3.74 26.76 6.28
C SER A 154 4.55 26.57 5.00
N LYS A 155 5.36 25.51 4.93
CA LYS A 155 6.20 25.13 3.79
C LYS A 155 6.12 23.62 3.56
N ALA A 156 6.35 23.21 2.32
CA ALA A 156 6.56 21.80 2.00
C ALA A 156 7.81 21.27 2.70
N MET A 157 7.77 20.00 3.09
CA MET A 157 8.86 19.32 3.78
C MET A 157 9.92 18.79 2.81
N ILE A 158 9.49 18.22 1.68
CA ILE A 158 10.37 17.65 0.64
C ILE A 158 10.09 18.37 -0.68
N LEU A 159 11.13 18.96 -1.25
CA LEU A 159 11.05 19.80 -2.45
C LEU A 159 11.51 19.10 -3.74
N ASN A 160 11.92 17.85 -3.64
CA ASN A 160 12.51 17.05 -4.72
C ASN A 160 13.89 17.55 -5.20
N ASN A 161 14.49 18.53 -4.55
CA ASN A 161 15.87 18.96 -4.76
C ASN A 161 16.85 18.28 -3.79
N GLU A 162 16.34 17.60 -2.78
CA GLU A 162 17.08 16.73 -1.87
C GLU A 162 17.31 15.33 -2.45
N ALA A 163 16.55 15.00 -3.50
CA ALA A 163 16.49 13.66 -4.06
C ALA A 163 17.79 13.26 -4.79
N LEU A 164 18.09 11.96 -4.73
CA LEU A 164 19.14 11.31 -5.50
C LEU A 164 18.74 11.05 -6.98
N THR A 165 17.57 11.50 -7.38
CA THR A 165 16.96 11.25 -8.68
C THR A 165 16.15 12.46 -9.13
N SER A 166 15.83 12.53 -10.44
CA SER A 166 14.96 13.55 -11.04
C SER A 166 13.46 13.24 -10.95
N GLY A 167 13.08 12.14 -10.32
CA GLY A 167 11.66 11.75 -10.12
C GLY A 167 10.87 12.76 -9.30
N GLN A 168 9.55 12.66 -9.32
CA GLN A 168 8.68 13.53 -8.53
C GLN A 168 8.70 13.14 -7.04
N ALA A 169 8.64 14.14 -6.14
CA ALA A 169 8.40 13.92 -4.71
C ALA A 169 6.91 13.79 -4.48
N ILE A 170 6.39 12.58 -4.62
CA ILE A 170 5.00 12.20 -4.37
C ILE A 170 4.93 10.84 -3.68
N ASP A 171 3.72 10.45 -3.28
CA ASP A 171 3.37 9.11 -2.81
C ASP A 171 4.14 8.72 -1.54
N SER A 172 3.98 9.55 -0.53
CA SER A 172 4.62 9.32 0.76
C SER A 172 4.00 8.14 1.52
N ALA A 173 4.85 7.32 2.14
CA ALA A 173 4.45 6.26 3.06
C ALA A 173 5.29 6.32 4.34
N ALA A 174 4.64 6.58 5.46
CA ALA A 174 5.29 6.63 6.76
C ALA A 174 5.29 5.25 7.42
N PHE A 175 6.39 4.89 8.07
CA PHE A 175 6.56 3.62 8.74
C PHE A 175 7.32 3.76 10.06
N LEU A 176 6.78 3.18 11.12
CA LEU A 176 7.51 2.97 12.38
C LEU A 176 8.18 1.60 12.32
N ASP A 177 9.48 1.59 12.38
CA ASP A 177 10.27 0.38 12.51
C ASP A 177 10.22 -0.15 13.96
N PRO A 178 9.58 -1.28 14.23
CA PRO A 178 9.43 -1.80 15.59
C PRO A 178 10.75 -2.33 16.18
N GLU A 179 11.74 -2.67 15.36
CA GLU A 179 13.03 -3.16 15.81
C GLU A 179 13.96 -2.04 16.32
N THR A 180 13.91 -0.89 15.62
CA THR A 180 14.81 0.23 15.91
C THR A 180 14.11 1.41 16.58
N ASN A 181 12.77 1.40 16.63
CA ASN A 181 11.92 2.51 17.07
C ASN A 181 12.17 3.81 16.30
N LYS A 182 12.60 3.69 15.04
CA LYS A 182 12.81 4.80 14.12
C LYS A 182 11.62 4.95 13.21
N TYR A 183 11.36 6.19 12.82
CA TYR A 183 10.32 6.53 11.85
C TYR A 183 10.97 6.80 10.51
N TYR A 184 10.44 6.19 9.46
CA TYR A 184 10.89 6.35 8.08
C TYR A 184 9.78 6.93 7.21
N LEU A 185 10.16 7.68 6.21
CA LEU A 185 9.29 8.09 5.11
C LEU A 185 9.88 7.54 3.81
N TYR A 186 9.04 6.86 3.04
CA TYR A 186 9.31 6.42 1.67
C TYR A 186 8.53 7.31 0.73
N TRP A 187 9.05 7.57 -0.47
CA TRP A 187 8.36 8.32 -1.51
C TRP A 187 9.01 8.10 -2.87
N GLY A 188 8.39 8.64 -3.93
CA GLY A 188 8.99 8.72 -5.26
C GLY A 188 8.12 8.19 -6.38
N ASN A 189 8.46 8.64 -7.57
CA ASN A 189 7.82 8.26 -8.82
C ASN A 189 8.90 7.95 -9.86
N GLY A 190 8.92 6.71 -10.35
CA GLY A 190 9.98 6.18 -11.23
C GLY A 190 11.27 5.80 -10.50
N SER A 191 11.53 6.35 -9.32
CA SER A 191 12.67 5.99 -8.48
C SER A 191 12.25 6.07 -7.01
N PRO A 192 12.45 5.00 -6.23
CA PRO A 192 12.11 4.98 -4.83
C PRO A 192 13.16 5.74 -4.02
N LEU A 193 12.70 6.49 -3.03
CA LEU A 193 13.52 7.14 -2.02
C LEU A 193 13.01 6.83 -0.63
N LEU A 194 13.90 6.89 0.35
CA LEU A 194 13.56 6.83 1.77
C LEU A 194 14.52 7.68 2.59
N ALA A 195 14.06 8.14 3.74
CA ALA A 195 14.87 8.75 4.78
C ALA A 195 14.24 8.50 6.17
N GLU A 196 15.07 8.54 7.21
CA GLU A 196 14.59 8.60 8.58
C GLU A 196 13.94 9.98 8.83
N LEU A 197 12.76 10.00 9.46
CA LEU A 197 12.11 11.21 9.91
C LEU A 197 12.86 11.79 11.11
N SER A 198 12.93 13.11 11.18
CA SER A 198 13.44 13.81 12.36
C SER A 198 12.56 13.56 13.58
N ASP A 199 13.08 13.84 14.76
CA ASP A 199 12.37 13.56 16.03
C ASP A 199 11.09 14.37 16.19
N ASP A 200 10.98 15.52 15.53
CA ASP A 200 9.77 16.34 15.47
C ASP A 200 8.77 15.86 14.40
N MET A 201 9.14 14.89 13.56
CA MET A 201 8.34 14.35 12.44
C MET A 201 8.03 15.40 11.35
N LEU A 202 8.65 16.56 11.36
CA LEU A 202 8.36 17.68 10.45
C LEU A 202 9.42 17.83 9.35
N SER A 203 10.46 17.03 9.38
CA SER A 203 11.54 16.99 8.40
C SER A 203 12.15 15.59 8.29
N ILE A 204 12.95 15.39 7.26
CA ILE A 204 13.77 14.18 7.10
C ILE A 204 15.21 14.44 7.62
N LYS A 205 15.84 13.40 8.14
CA LYS A 205 17.29 13.43 8.40
C LYS A 205 18.01 13.21 7.08
N THR A 206 18.42 14.29 6.41
CA THR A 206 19.02 14.25 5.06
C THR A 206 20.26 13.38 4.95
N SER A 207 21.00 13.17 6.04
CA SER A 207 22.13 12.25 6.11
C SER A 207 21.74 10.77 5.94
N THR A 208 20.48 10.44 6.06
CA THR A 208 19.92 9.08 5.90
C THR A 208 19.22 8.87 4.57
N LEU A 209 19.16 9.92 3.73
CA LEU A 209 18.50 9.86 2.43
C LEU A 209 19.19 8.84 1.52
N GLN A 210 18.42 7.88 1.04
CA GLN A 210 18.92 6.82 0.17
C GLN A 210 17.83 6.28 -0.76
N ALA A 211 18.25 5.57 -1.80
CA ALA A 211 17.38 4.80 -2.67
C ALA A 211 17.40 3.33 -2.23
N PRO A 212 16.27 2.72 -1.85
CA PRO A 212 16.20 1.29 -1.58
C PRO A 212 16.55 0.48 -2.84
N THR A 213 17.26 -0.63 -2.65
CA THR A 213 17.70 -1.50 -3.75
C THR A 213 16.95 -2.83 -3.73
N GLY A 214 16.93 -3.54 -4.87
CA GLY A 214 16.31 -4.86 -5.00
C GLY A 214 14.81 -4.83 -5.30
N LEU A 215 14.26 -3.67 -5.67
CA LEU A 215 12.91 -3.53 -6.20
C LEU A 215 12.95 -3.66 -7.73
N THR A 216 11.99 -4.36 -8.30
CA THR A 216 11.87 -4.57 -9.76
C THR A 216 10.72 -3.74 -10.30
N ASP A 217 10.96 -2.99 -11.39
CA ASP A 217 9.94 -2.19 -12.09
C ASP A 217 9.19 -1.20 -11.19
N PHE A 218 9.88 -0.65 -10.19
CA PHE A 218 9.28 0.32 -9.28
C PHE A 218 8.75 1.53 -10.04
N ARG A 219 7.46 1.83 -9.82
CA ARG A 219 6.83 3.05 -10.33
C ARG A 219 6.57 4.06 -9.23
N GLU A 220 5.79 3.69 -8.19
CA GLU A 220 5.34 4.60 -7.13
C GLU A 220 4.66 3.83 -5.99
N GLY A 221 4.03 4.54 -5.04
CA GLY A 221 3.09 3.98 -4.08
C GLY A 221 3.71 2.95 -3.14
N SER A 222 4.88 3.26 -2.57
CA SER A 222 5.53 2.40 -1.57
C SER A 222 4.66 2.20 -0.34
N PHE A 223 4.65 0.99 0.21
CA PHE A 223 4.08 0.72 1.53
C PHE A 223 4.90 -0.34 2.25
N MET A 224 5.10 -0.18 3.56
CA MET A 224 5.92 -1.08 4.37
C MET A 224 5.11 -1.66 5.51
N ILE A 225 5.21 -2.97 5.72
CA ILE A 225 4.81 -3.64 6.96
C ILE A 225 5.97 -4.47 7.52
N TYR A 226 5.90 -4.72 8.81
CA TYR A 226 6.78 -5.65 9.51
C TYR A 226 5.95 -6.80 10.09
N ARG A 227 6.38 -8.03 9.83
CA ARG A 227 5.74 -9.22 10.40
C ARG A 227 6.77 -10.30 10.67
N GLN A 228 6.84 -10.77 11.91
CA GLN A 228 7.66 -11.92 12.33
C GLN A 228 9.14 -11.83 11.91
N GLY A 229 9.76 -10.65 12.06
CA GLY A 229 11.17 -10.44 11.72
C GLY A 229 11.45 -10.10 10.28
N VAL A 230 10.42 -10.01 9.43
CA VAL A 230 10.54 -9.70 7.98
C VAL A 230 9.92 -8.35 7.67
N TYR A 231 10.63 -7.55 6.89
CA TYR A 231 10.12 -6.30 6.32
C TYR A 231 9.53 -6.60 4.93
N HIS A 232 8.25 -6.28 4.74
CA HIS A 232 7.51 -6.51 3.51
C HIS A 232 7.26 -5.17 2.84
N MET A 233 7.94 -4.92 1.72
CA MET A 233 7.77 -3.73 0.90
C MET A 233 6.82 -4.05 -0.26
N THR A 234 5.71 -3.34 -0.35
CA THR A 234 4.84 -3.35 -1.52
C THR A 234 4.93 -2.01 -2.25
N TYR A 235 4.71 -2.01 -3.55
CA TYR A 235 4.79 -0.81 -4.38
C TYR A 235 4.04 -1.03 -5.70
N SER A 236 3.76 0.04 -6.41
CA SER A 236 3.11 -0.05 -7.71
C SER A 236 4.11 -0.21 -8.84
N ILE A 237 3.72 -1.02 -9.81
CA ILE A 237 4.37 -1.25 -11.10
C ILE A 237 3.45 -0.71 -12.19
N ASP A 238 4.01 -0.19 -13.27
CA ASP A 238 3.35 0.51 -14.36
C ASP A 238 2.80 1.90 -13.98
N ASP A 239 2.15 2.54 -14.91
CA ASP A 239 1.56 3.87 -14.75
C ASP A 239 0.08 3.74 -14.35
N THR A 240 -0.41 4.58 -13.45
CA THR A 240 -1.80 4.56 -12.97
C THR A 240 -2.85 4.75 -14.06
N ARG A 241 -2.45 5.16 -15.27
CA ARG A 241 -3.34 5.22 -16.46
C ARG A 241 -3.45 3.89 -17.19
N SER A 242 -2.55 2.95 -16.89
CA SER A 242 -2.55 1.62 -17.51
C SER A 242 -3.52 0.69 -16.79
N GLU A 243 -4.26 -0.09 -17.55
CA GLU A 243 -5.05 -1.20 -16.98
C GLU A 243 -4.21 -2.28 -16.32
N ASP A 244 -2.89 -2.33 -16.64
CA ASP A 244 -1.91 -3.26 -16.08
C ASP A 244 -1.25 -2.76 -14.78
N TYR A 245 -1.65 -1.59 -14.28
CA TYR A 245 -1.19 -1.07 -12.98
C TYR A 245 -1.44 -2.12 -11.89
N ARG A 246 -0.39 -2.49 -11.16
CA ARG A 246 -0.39 -3.65 -10.26
C ARG A 246 0.56 -3.46 -9.08
N VAL A 247 0.52 -4.37 -8.12
CA VAL A 247 1.34 -4.33 -6.92
C VAL A 247 2.49 -5.32 -7.00
N GLY A 248 3.72 -4.78 -7.01
CA GLY A 248 4.96 -5.52 -6.79
C GLY A 248 5.25 -5.71 -5.31
N TYR A 249 6.01 -6.75 -5.00
CA TYR A 249 6.32 -7.15 -3.64
C TYR A 249 7.78 -7.56 -3.49
N ALA A 250 8.40 -7.11 -2.41
CA ALA A 250 9.75 -7.45 -2.03
C ALA A 250 9.88 -7.61 -0.51
N THR A 251 10.87 -8.37 -0.06
CA THR A 251 11.17 -8.54 1.37
C THR A 251 12.60 -8.10 1.68
N GLY A 252 12.83 -7.62 2.88
CA GLY A 252 14.16 -7.21 3.34
C GLY A 252 14.41 -7.54 4.80
N PRO A 253 15.70 -7.51 5.22
CA PRO A 253 16.10 -7.73 6.60
C PRO A 253 15.98 -6.48 7.48
N SER A 254 15.69 -5.32 6.89
CA SER A 254 15.56 -4.04 7.60
C SER A 254 14.61 -3.10 6.86
N ALA A 255 14.16 -2.04 7.53
CA ALA A 255 13.34 -0.99 6.94
C ALA A 255 14.00 -0.29 5.73
N THR A 256 15.32 -0.34 5.62
CA THR A 256 16.08 0.29 4.53
C THR A 256 16.55 -0.70 3.47
N GLY A 257 16.20 -1.98 3.59
CA GLY A 257 16.65 -3.06 2.71
C GLY A 257 18.04 -3.61 3.10
N PRO A 258 18.82 -4.17 2.15
CA PRO A 258 18.42 -4.39 0.75
C PRO A 258 17.20 -5.30 0.63
N PHE A 259 16.39 -5.08 -0.40
CA PHE A 259 15.20 -5.89 -0.64
C PHE A 259 15.46 -6.99 -1.67
N THR A 260 14.67 -8.05 -1.58
CA THR A 260 14.62 -9.13 -2.57
C THR A 260 13.22 -9.16 -3.17
N TYR A 261 13.13 -8.94 -4.47
CA TYR A 261 11.87 -9.02 -5.21
C TYR A 261 11.27 -10.43 -5.11
N ARG A 262 9.97 -10.50 -4.82
CA ARG A 262 9.22 -11.74 -4.63
C ARG A 262 8.15 -11.99 -5.70
N GLY A 263 7.84 -10.97 -6.51
CA GLY A 263 6.83 -11.08 -7.57
C GLY A 263 5.74 -10.03 -7.47
N VAL A 264 4.68 -10.24 -8.23
CA VAL A 264 3.46 -9.44 -8.21
C VAL A 264 2.47 -10.11 -7.26
N ILE A 265 1.92 -9.35 -6.31
CA ILE A 265 0.95 -9.89 -5.33
C ILE A 265 -0.50 -9.48 -5.61
N LEU A 266 -0.72 -8.47 -6.44
CA LEU A 266 -2.05 -8.03 -6.84
C LEU A 266 -2.01 -7.49 -8.25
N GLN A 267 -2.91 -7.95 -9.11
CA GLN A 267 -3.04 -7.52 -10.50
C GLN A 267 -4.49 -7.60 -10.95
N LYS A 268 -4.79 -7.03 -12.12
CA LYS A 268 -6.12 -7.03 -12.73
C LYS A 268 -6.74 -8.44 -12.85
N ASP A 269 -8.06 -8.48 -12.77
CA ASP A 269 -8.88 -9.61 -13.21
C ASP A 269 -9.88 -9.11 -14.27
N ALA A 270 -9.46 -9.14 -15.53
CA ALA A 270 -10.27 -8.64 -16.63
C ALA A 270 -11.59 -9.42 -16.82
N SER A 271 -11.67 -10.66 -16.36
CA SER A 271 -12.90 -11.47 -16.44
C SER A 271 -14.01 -10.90 -15.53
N LYS A 272 -13.63 -10.16 -14.48
CA LYS A 272 -14.54 -9.48 -13.57
C LYS A 272 -14.65 -7.97 -13.87
N GLY A 273 -13.92 -7.46 -14.90
CA GLY A 273 -13.82 -6.03 -15.17
C GLY A 273 -12.96 -5.27 -14.15
N ILE A 274 -12.18 -5.97 -13.32
CA ILE A 274 -11.25 -5.37 -12.36
C ILE A 274 -9.95 -5.04 -13.11
N LEU A 275 -9.63 -3.75 -13.21
CA LEU A 275 -8.47 -3.22 -13.95
C LEU A 275 -7.69 -2.24 -13.07
N ALA A 276 -6.38 -2.09 -13.34
CA ALA A 276 -5.50 -1.11 -12.71
C ALA A 276 -5.50 -1.19 -11.15
N THR A 277 -5.30 -2.38 -10.63
CA THR A 277 -5.24 -2.63 -9.18
C THR A 277 -3.88 -2.24 -8.62
N GLY A 278 -3.80 -1.17 -7.85
CA GLY A 278 -2.51 -0.71 -7.32
C GLY A 278 -2.62 0.33 -6.22
N HIS A 279 -1.50 0.94 -5.90
CA HIS A 279 -1.31 1.94 -4.84
C HIS A 279 -1.98 1.50 -3.53
N ASN A 280 -1.45 0.44 -2.99
CA ASN A 280 -2.03 -0.25 -1.84
C ASN A 280 -1.51 0.26 -0.50
N SER A 281 -2.27 -0.04 0.53
CA SER A 281 -1.83 -0.06 1.92
C SER A 281 -2.37 -1.31 2.62
N ILE A 282 -1.73 -1.70 3.72
CA ILE A 282 -2.03 -2.96 4.41
C ILE A 282 -2.27 -2.69 5.88
N VAL A 283 -3.26 -3.35 6.47
CA VAL A 283 -3.59 -3.22 7.89
C VAL A 283 -3.72 -4.59 8.54
N ASN A 284 -3.23 -4.69 9.76
CA ASN A 284 -3.48 -5.82 10.66
C ASN A 284 -4.64 -5.50 11.59
N VAL A 285 -5.47 -6.50 11.88
CA VAL A 285 -6.48 -6.39 12.93
C VAL A 285 -5.79 -6.49 14.28
N PRO A 286 -5.88 -5.48 15.15
CA PRO A 286 -5.15 -5.46 16.42
C PRO A 286 -5.38 -6.71 17.27
N GLY A 287 -4.29 -7.32 17.73
CA GLY A 287 -4.33 -8.52 18.59
C GLY A 287 -4.59 -9.83 17.85
N THR A 288 -4.60 -9.82 16.52
CA THR A 288 -4.79 -11.03 15.68
C THR A 288 -3.70 -11.13 14.61
N ASP A 289 -3.71 -12.20 13.83
CA ASP A 289 -2.92 -12.32 12.58
C ASP A 289 -3.84 -12.21 11.34
N ASP A 290 -4.93 -11.47 11.45
CA ASP A 290 -5.80 -11.14 10.32
C ASP A 290 -5.32 -9.87 9.63
N TRP A 291 -5.09 -9.95 8.32
CA TRP A 291 -4.54 -8.88 7.52
C TRP A 291 -5.46 -8.54 6.34
N TYR A 292 -5.49 -7.26 5.97
CA TYR A 292 -6.26 -6.75 4.85
C TYR A 292 -5.42 -5.79 4.02
N ILE A 293 -5.67 -5.79 2.70
CA ILE A 293 -5.07 -4.87 1.74
C ILE A 293 -6.15 -3.95 1.18
N ALA A 294 -5.96 -2.64 1.35
CA ALA A 294 -6.74 -1.61 0.67
C ALA A 294 -5.96 -1.16 -0.57
N TYR A 295 -6.65 -1.00 -1.68
CA TYR A 295 -6.05 -0.58 -2.94
C TYR A 295 -7.08 0.13 -3.81
N HIS A 296 -6.65 0.84 -4.83
CA HIS A 296 -7.59 1.36 -5.83
C HIS A 296 -7.62 0.47 -7.08
N ARG A 297 -8.68 0.59 -7.84
CA ARG A 297 -8.86 0.07 -9.18
C ARG A 297 -9.62 1.09 -10.02
N PHE A 298 -9.64 0.93 -11.34
CA PHE A 298 -10.58 1.70 -12.17
C PHE A 298 -12.00 1.48 -11.71
N ALA A 299 -12.77 2.56 -11.60
CA ALA A 299 -14.17 2.47 -11.18
C ALA A 299 -15.00 1.63 -12.16
N ILE A 300 -15.90 0.83 -11.65
CA ILE A 300 -16.75 -0.05 -12.46
C ILE A 300 -18.18 0.51 -12.47
N PRO A 301 -18.77 0.75 -13.64
CA PRO A 301 -18.21 0.62 -14.99
C PRO A 301 -17.45 1.88 -15.47
N ASN A 302 -16.58 1.72 -16.48
CA ASN A 302 -15.99 2.79 -17.28
C ASN A 302 -15.02 3.74 -16.57
N GLY A 303 -14.44 3.34 -15.46
CA GLY A 303 -13.35 4.08 -14.81
C GLY A 303 -12.09 4.14 -15.66
N ASN A 304 -11.17 4.98 -15.25
CA ASN A 304 -9.87 5.18 -15.86
C ASN A 304 -8.88 5.75 -14.83
N GLY A 305 -7.70 6.20 -15.26
CA GLY A 305 -6.65 6.70 -14.37
C GLY A 305 -7.06 7.90 -13.48
N THR A 306 -8.15 8.59 -13.76
CA THR A 306 -8.68 9.71 -12.95
C THR A 306 -10.07 9.42 -12.36
N MET A 307 -10.60 8.23 -12.58
CA MET A 307 -11.87 7.77 -12.02
C MET A 307 -11.64 6.39 -11.39
N ARG A 308 -11.07 6.39 -10.20
CA ARG A 308 -10.67 5.20 -9.45
C ARG A 308 -11.53 5.05 -8.20
N GLU A 309 -11.69 3.83 -7.75
CA GLU A 309 -12.45 3.47 -6.55
C GLU A 309 -11.63 2.61 -5.61
N THR A 310 -11.84 2.79 -4.30
CA THR A 310 -11.14 2.05 -3.25
C THR A 310 -11.89 0.78 -2.89
N THR A 311 -11.15 -0.32 -2.81
CA THR A 311 -11.63 -1.62 -2.34
C THR A 311 -10.69 -2.23 -1.30
N ILE A 312 -11.16 -3.25 -0.60
CA ILE A 312 -10.40 -3.99 0.41
C ILE A 312 -10.61 -5.47 0.17
N ASP A 313 -9.51 -6.22 0.14
CA ASP A 313 -9.52 -7.69 0.15
C ASP A 313 -8.70 -8.24 1.32
N ARG A 314 -8.94 -9.49 1.67
CA ARG A 314 -8.18 -10.18 2.70
C ARG A 314 -6.78 -10.51 2.16
N LEU A 315 -5.76 -10.37 3.03
CA LEU A 315 -4.38 -10.70 2.73
C LEU A 315 -3.93 -11.87 3.59
N TYR A 316 -3.22 -12.81 2.99
CA TYR A 316 -2.73 -14.01 3.64
C TYR A 316 -1.22 -14.12 3.50
N PHE A 317 -0.62 -14.86 4.43
CA PHE A 317 0.78 -15.27 4.37
C PHE A 317 0.88 -16.77 4.24
N ASP A 318 1.90 -17.25 3.53
CA ASP A 318 2.20 -18.67 3.43
C ASP A 318 3.02 -19.19 4.64
N ASP A 319 3.37 -20.47 4.60
CA ASP A 319 4.15 -21.11 5.67
C ASP A 319 5.60 -20.55 5.78
N GLU A 320 6.10 -19.88 4.73
CA GLU A 320 7.39 -19.19 4.72
C GLU A 320 7.28 -17.75 5.22
N GLY A 321 6.07 -17.29 5.53
CA GLY A 321 5.76 -15.93 5.99
C GLY A 321 5.74 -14.90 4.86
N LEU A 322 5.66 -15.32 3.58
CA LEU A 322 5.54 -14.43 2.44
C LEU A 322 4.07 -14.13 2.12
N ILE A 323 3.82 -12.95 1.56
CA ILE A 323 2.46 -12.59 1.12
C ILE A 323 2.03 -13.49 -0.04
N VAL A 324 0.90 -14.17 0.14
CA VAL A 324 0.23 -14.95 -0.90
C VAL A 324 -0.41 -13.97 -1.91
N PRO A 325 -0.28 -14.18 -3.23
CA PRO A 325 -0.93 -13.34 -4.22
C PRO A 325 -2.43 -13.19 -3.96
N VAL A 326 -2.88 -11.94 -3.91
CA VAL A 326 -4.27 -11.57 -3.64
C VAL A 326 -5.08 -11.73 -4.92
N VAL A 327 -6.19 -12.43 -4.82
CA VAL A 327 -7.18 -12.50 -5.91
C VAL A 327 -8.18 -11.36 -5.71
N PRO A 328 -8.19 -10.33 -6.58
CA PRO A 328 -9.08 -9.19 -6.41
C PRO A 328 -10.53 -9.60 -6.57
N THR A 329 -11.41 -9.01 -5.73
CA THR A 329 -12.83 -9.36 -5.72
C THR A 329 -13.72 -8.15 -6.00
N LEU A 330 -14.98 -8.42 -6.39
CA LEU A 330 -16.07 -7.44 -6.43
C LEU A 330 -16.89 -7.45 -5.14
N GLU A 331 -16.42 -8.18 -4.16
CA GLU A 331 -17.07 -8.33 -2.87
C GLU A 331 -16.34 -7.46 -1.83
N SER A 332 -17.05 -6.85 -0.92
CA SER A 332 -16.40 -6.24 0.23
C SER A 332 -16.09 -7.29 1.29
N VAL A 333 -15.15 -6.99 2.17
CA VAL A 333 -14.85 -7.84 3.32
C VAL A 333 -16.04 -7.96 4.27
N ALA A 334 -16.16 -9.11 4.93
CA ALA A 334 -17.15 -9.30 5.98
C ALA A 334 -16.88 -8.36 7.16
N PRO A 335 -17.92 -7.86 7.86
CA PRO A 335 -17.73 -7.08 9.07
C PRO A 335 -16.92 -7.86 10.10
N LEU A 336 -15.94 -7.19 10.73
CA LEU A 336 -15.18 -7.78 11.83
C LEU A 336 -16.09 -8.00 13.04
N GLY A 337 -15.95 -9.14 13.71
CA GLY A 337 -16.70 -9.46 14.93
C GLY A 337 -18.14 -9.93 14.70
N SER A 338 -18.48 -10.31 13.46
CA SER A 338 -19.78 -10.89 13.09
C SER A 338 -19.77 -12.41 13.07
#